data_7ee4ee9bf6470d30b3c6209605bbd218
#
_entry.id   7ee4ee9bf6470d30b3c6209605bbd218
#
_cell.length_a   1.000
_cell.length_b   1.000
_cell.length_c   1.000
_cell.angle_alpha   90.00
_cell.angle_beta   90.00
_cell.angle_gamma   90.00
#
_symmetry.space_group_name_H-M   'P 1'
#
loop_
_entity.id
_entity.type
_entity.pdbx_description
1 polymer ?
#
loop_
_entity_poly.entity_id
_entity_poly.type
_entity_poly.pdbx_seq_one_letter_code
_entity_poly.pdbx_strand_id
1 'polypeptide(L)'
;MHRSEKRYRKLILALALVLLVMLPASLIRISLAASQISARTFTERTGRSSVITDRKGGVLSGGETDFDSVVGNLTGNGWSADNTISRRYAGKLKPSGFNALTGEAGLSDRSWKSLETTLLPVQDQVTLKDAFRGKRGCLFSYNYKTGEVYTLLSLPSASFLAAGEENADDGRLLNRCLDASYISGSTMKVVTTICALEQDPSLAEASYDCGGRFETEGGMDVTCLGDKEGGHGTHDLVGALGVSCNVYFAQLIRTLNVDAAAQTLRQLGFNVNGVSGSSLNSVGKLDKTVSSTSFIDYKAGSLWSLIGQGSTQVNVIDMAMIAGAAAGGGEAALPCVIAGEAKGKTKTLYSPETASLLSGYWSKATEQYYRDGGKGLTSLIDMAKTGTAEQGDGTVNRLLMGVSREKQTAFMIVVENWQEGDPMPADIANTLMPLLP
;
A
#
# COMPACT_ATOMS: atom_id res chain seq x y z
N MET A 1 -78.31 8.34 -5.82
CA MET A 1 -77.09 8.74 -6.55
C MET A 1 -75.91 9.17 -5.64
N HIS A 2 -76.11 9.94 -4.62
CA HIS A 2 -75.02 10.55 -3.81
C HIS A 2 -74.19 9.54 -2.95
N ARG A 3 -74.68 8.33 -2.63
CA ARG A 3 -73.91 7.31 -1.84
C ARG A 3 -72.93 6.49 -2.67
N SER A 4 -73.20 6.30 -3.94
CA SER A 4 -72.30 5.55 -4.85
C SER A 4 -71.09 6.37 -5.25
N GLU A 5 -71.26 7.68 -5.51
CA GLU A 5 -70.15 8.60 -5.85
C GLU A 5 -69.15 8.74 -4.69
N LYS A 6 -69.59 8.81 -3.46
CA LYS A 6 -68.69 8.84 -2.28
C LYS A 6 -67.88 7.53 -2.13
N ARG A 7 -68.48 6.36 -2.48
CA ARG A 7 -67.75 5.09 -2.49
C ARG A 7 -66.72 5.02 -3.58
N TYR A 8 -67.04 5.50 -4.80
CA TYR A 8 -66.08 5.52 -5.90
C TYR A 8 -64.94 6.49 -5.65
N ARG A 9 -65.19 7.67 -5.08
CA ARG A 9 -64.12 8.60 -4.69
C ARG A 9 -63.20 8.02 -3.62
N LYS A 10 -63.71 7.29 -2.63
CA LYS A 10 -62.89 6.60 -1.62
C LYS A 10 -62.08 5.49 -2.25
N LEU A 11 -62.61 4.75 -3.20
CA LEU A 11 -61.92 3.67 -3.90
C LEU A 11 -60.75 4.23 -4.78
N ILE A 12 -61.01 5.31 -5.51
CA ILE A 12 -60.03 5.99 -6.35
C ILE A 12 -58.90 6.56 -5.47
N LEU A 13 -59.21 7.20 -4.33
CA LEU A 13 -58.24 7.69 -3.39
C LEU A 13 -57.39 6.58 -2.77
N ALA A 14 -57.99 5.44 -2.42
CA ALA A 14 -57.27 4.27 -1.90
C ALA A 14 -56.35 3.67 -2.93
N LEU A 15 -56.79 3.55 -4.19
CA LEU A 15 -55.96 3.08 -5.32
C LEU A 15 -54.83 4.05 -5.65
N ALA A 16 -55.08 5.36 -5.60
CA ALA A 16 -54.05 6.37 -5.80
C ALA A 16 -53.01 6.32 -4.69
N LEU A 17 -53.42 6.11 -3.42
CA LEU A 17 -52.52 5.98 -2.31
C LEU A 17 -51.63 4.71 -2.39
N VAL A 18 -52.22 3.59 -2.80
CA VAL A 18 -51.49 2.33 -3.04
C VAL A 18 -50.48 2.52 -4.18
N LEU A 19 -50.85 3.16 -5.27
CA LEU A 19 -49.94 3.45 -6.38
C LEU A 19 -48.81 4.41 -5.95
N LEU A 20 -49.12 5.41 -5.14
CA LEU A 20 -48.17 6.39 -4.63
C LEU A 20 -47.09 5.76 -3.73
N VAL A 21 -47.42 4.66 -3.05
CA VAL A 21 -46.47 3.91 -2.20
C VAL A 21 -45.76 2.80 -2.97
N MET A 22 -46.51 2.08 -3.81
CA MET A 22 -45.96 0.92 -4.52
C MET A 22 -45.01 1.31 -5.65
N LEU A 23 -45.25 2.42 -6.36
CA LEU A 23 -44.38 2.89 -7.43
C LEU A 23 -42.97 3.29 -6.94
N PRO A 24 -42.81 4.13 -5.91
CA PRO A 24 -41.49 4.44 -5.36
C PRO A 24 -40.79 3.19 -4.79
N ALA A 25 -41.52 2.32 -4.09
CA ALA A 25 -40.95 1.08 -3.55
C ALA A 25 -40.45 0.15 -4.66
N SER A 26 -41.19 0.04 -5.77
CA SER A 26 -40.77 -0.71 -6.95
C SER A 26 -39.58 -0.10 -7.64
N LEU A 27 -39.53 1.24 -7.76
CA LEU A 27 -38.39 1.96 -8.33
C LEU A 27 -37.13 1.83 -7.47
N ILE A 28 -37.26 1.87 -6.15
CA ILE A 28 -36.15 1.61 -5.21
C ILE A 28 -35.65 0.17 -5.36
N ARG A 29 -36.55 -0.83 -5.42
CA ARG A 29 -36.15 -2.23 -5.63
C ARG A 29 -35.45 -2.43 -6.97
N ILE A 30 -35.95 -1.85 -8.05
CA ILE A 30 -35.34 -1.92 -9.39
C ILE A 30 -33.97 -1.22 -9.36
N SER A 31 -33.85 -0.07 -8.71
CA SER A 31 -32.59 0.65 -8.54
C SER A 31 -31.56 -0.17 -7.75
N LEU A 32 -31.98 -0.80 -6.65
CA LEU A 32 -31.11 -1.69 -5.84
C LEU A 32 -30.69 -2.93 -6.65
N ALA A 33 -31.63 -3.59 -7.35
CA ALA A 33 -31.31 -4.73 -8.21
C ALA A 33 -30.35 -4.31 -9.35
N ALA A 34 -30.61 -3.16 -9.99
CA ALA A 34 -29.72 -2.61 -11.02
C ALA A 34 -28.34 -2.25 -10.48
N SER A 35 -28.25 -1.83 -9.21
CA SER A 35 -26.95 -1.55 -8.58
C SER A 35 -26.11 -2.79 -8.30
N GLN A 36 -26.76 -3.96 -8.17
CA GLN A 36 -26.11 -5.25 -7.94
C GLN A 36 -25.69 -5.97 -9.25
N ILE A 37 -26.15 -5.52 -10.41
CA ILE A 37 -25.70 -6.07 -11.69
C ILE A 37 -24.25 -5.62 -11.90
N SER A 38 -23.31 -6.56 -11.76
CA SER A 38 -21.89 -6.31 -11.98
C SER A 38 -21.59 -6.12 -13.48
N ALA A 39 -20.48 -5.45 -13.79
CA ALA A 39 -19.97 -5.37 -15.17
C ALA A 39 -19.84 -6.77 -15.79
N ARG A 40 -19.50 -7.78 -14.99
CA ARG A 40 -19.43 -9.19 -15.34
C ARG A 40 -20.74 -9.76 -15.88
N THR A 41 -21.87 -9.57 -15.18
CA THR A 41 -23.18 -10.06 -15.62
C THR A 41 -23.58 -9.45 -16.98
N PHE A 42 -23.11 -8.24 -17.23
CA PHE A 42 -23.30 -7.55 -18.49
C PHE A 42 -22.53 -8.20 -19.63
N THR A 43 -21.25 -8.51 -19.41
CA THR A 43 -20.37 -9.15 -20.38
C THR A 43 -20.90 -10.52 -20.81
N GLU A 44 -21.37 -11.32 -19.84
CA GLU A 44 -21.96 -12.64 -20.10
C GLU A 44 -23.18 -12.58 -21.03
N ARG A 45 -23.98 -11.50 -20.96
CA ARG A 45 -25.19 -11.33 -21.78
C ARG A 45 -24.97 -10.73 -23.16
N THR A 46 -23.96 -9.86 -23.27
CA THR A 46 -23.79 -9.03 -24.48
C THR A 46 -22.56 -9.37 -25.29
N GLY A 47 -21.64 -10.18 -24.75
CA GLY A 47 -20.31 -10.44 -25.34
C GLY A 47 -19.41 -9.21 -25.41
N ARG A 48 -19.77 -8.11 -24.74
CA ARG A 48 -19.03 -6.84 -24.70
C ARG A 48 -18.67 -6.51 -23.26
N SER A 49 -17.49 -5.95 -23.03
CA SER A 49 -17.00 -5.57 -21.69
C SER A 49 -16.49 -4.15 -21.65
N SER A 50 -16.69 -3.49 -20.52
CA SER A 50 -15.88 -2.34 -20.15
C SER A 50 -14.44 -2.79 -19.90
N VAL A 51 -13.47 -1.91 -20.05
CA VAL A 51 -12.06 -2.22 -19.86
C VAL A 51 -11.46 -1.36 -18.78
N ILE A 52 -10.48 -1.91 -18.07
CA ILE A 52 -9.59 -1.17 -17.18
C ILE A 52 -8.26 -1.07 -17.91
N THR A 53 -7.74 0.15 -18.03
CA THR A 53 -6.53 0.41 -18.79
C THR A 53 -5.43 0.99 -17.91
N ASP A 54 -4.19 0.78 -18.30
CA ASP A 54 -3.04 1.49 -17.78
C ASP A 54 -3.04 2.97 -18.21
N ARG A 55 -2.06 3.73 -17.77
CA ARG A 55 -1.89 5.17 -18.07
C ARG A 55 -1.60 5.50 -19.54
N LYS A 56 -1.34 4.51 -20.39
CA LYS A 56 -1.14 4.66 -21.85
C LYS A 56 -2.25 4.00 -22.66
N GLY A 57 -3.32 3.54 -22.01
CA GLY A 57 -4.47 2.90 -22.65
C GLY A 57 -4.30 1.41 -22.90
N GLY A 58 -3.21 0.78 -22.45
CA GLY A 58 -3.03 -0.67 -22.51
C GLY A 58 -4.05 -1.37 -21.61
N VAL A 59 -4.65 -2.48 -22.07
CA VAL A 59 -5.71 -3.18 -21.33
C VAL A 59 -5.10 -4.02 -20.21
N LEU A 60 -5.54 -3.77 -18.98
CA LEU A 60 -5.16 -4.48 -17.76
C LEU A 60 -6.16 -5.58 -17.37
N SER A 61 -7.40 -5.49 -17.84
CA SER A 61 -8.49 -6.39 -17.46
C SER A 61 -8.85 -7.36 -18.55
N GLY A 62 -9.08 -8.63 -18.18
CA GLY A 62 -9.69 -9.63 -19.08
C GLY A 62 -8.81 -10.13 -20.21
N GLY A 63 -7.52 -10.22 -20.00
CA GLY A 63 -6.56 -10.69 -20.98
C GLY A 63 -5.57 -11.73 -20.42
N GLU A 64 -4.50 -11.95 -21.14
CA GLU A 64 -3.37 -12.81 -20.76
C GLU A 64 -2.49 -12.16 -19.68
N THR A 65 -2.94 -11.04 -19.08
CA THR A 65 -2.18 -10.29 -18.08
C THR A 65 -2.46 -10.82 -16.69
N ASP A 66 -1.42 -11.16 -15.96
CA ASP A 66 -1.46 -11.71 -14.61
C ASP A 66 -1.69 -10.65 -13.52
N PHE A 67 -2.68 -9.75 -13.67
CA PHE A 67 -2.90 -8.66 -12.70
C PHE A 67 -4.25 -8.72 -12.00
N ASP A 68 -4.95 -9.86 -12.05
CA ASP A 68 -6.32 -9.99 -11.54
C ASP A 68 -6.43 -9.83 -10.03
N SER A 69 -5.37 -10.08 -9.25
CA SER A 69 -5.35 -9.81 -7.80
C SER A 69 -5.52 -8.31 -7.47
N VAL A 70 -5.14 -7.43 -8.39
CA VAL A 70 -5.23 -5.97 -8.27
C VAL A 70 -6.42 -5.41 -9.04
N VAL A 71 -6.48 -5.78 -10.32
CA VAL A 71 -7.47 -5.23 -11.27
C VAL A 71 -8.83 -5.89 -11.11
N GLY A 72 -8.86 -7.18 -10.84
CA GLY A 72 -10.05 -8.01 -10.82
C GLY A 72 -10.49 -8.45 -12.21
N ASN A 73 -11.27 -9.51 -12.26
CA ASN A 73 -11.76 -10.08 -13.49
C ASN A 73 -13.08 -9.42 -13.92
N LEU A 74 -13.14 -8.90 -15.14
CA LEU A 74 -14.33 -8.33 -15.77
C LEU A 74 -15.05 -9.31 -16.69
N THR A 75 -14.38 -10.41 -17.09
CA THR A 75 -14.88 -11.35 -18.10
C THR A 75 -14.99 -12.76 -17.52
N GLY A 76 -16.10 -13.43 -17.84
CA GLY A 76 -16.28 -14.86 -17.56
C GLY A 76 -16.64 -15.23 -16.12
N ASN A 77 -16.57 -16.54 -15.84
CA ASN A 77 -16.94 -17.15 -14.56
C ASN A 77 -15.82 -17.09 -13.48
N GLY A 78 -14.83 -16.22 -13.64
CA GLY A 78 -13.71 -16.10 -12.73
C GLY A 78 -14.06 -15.40 -11.44
N TRP A 79 -13.34 -15.79 -10.38
CA TRP A 79 -13.39 -15.15 -9.09
C TRP A 79 -12.78 -13.74 -9.16
N SER A 80 -13.36 -12.80 -8.40
CA SER A 80 -12.79 -11.47 -8.20
C SER A 80 -12.91 -11.11 -6.73
N ALA A 81 -11.78 -10.83 -6.09
CA ALA A 81 -11.78 -10.36 -4.71
C ALA A 81 -12.59 -9.07 -4.58
N ASP A 82 -13.20 -8.87 -3.42
CA ASP A 82 -14.03 -7.68 -3.17
C ASP A 82 -13.21 -6.38 -3.17
N ASN A 83 -11.91 -6.47 -2.94
CA ASN A 83 -11.00 -5.33 -2.87
C ASN A 83 -10.15 -5.15 -4.15
N THR A 84 -10.78 -5.30 -5.31
CA THR A 84 -10.15 -5.05 -6.61
C THR A 84 -10.69 -3.79 -7.27
N ILE A 85 -9.96 -3.24 -8.25
CA ILE A 85 -10.37 -2.03 -8.99
C ILE A 85 -11.73 -2.26 -9.65
N SER A 86 -11.94 -3.41 -10.29
CA SER A 86 -13.19 -3.75 -10.98
C SER A 86 -14.41 -3.74 -10.04
N ARG A 87 -14.24 -4.23 -8.80
CA ARG A 87 -15.31 -4.29 -7.79
C ARG A 87 -15.55 -2.92 -7.14
N ARG A 88 -14.50 -2.26 -6.67
CA ARG A 88 -14.61 -0.98 -5.95
C ARG A 88 -15.04 0.17 -6.86
N TYR A 89 -14.74 0.10 -8.13
CA TYR A 89 -15.12 1.10 -9.14
C TYR A 89 -16.20 0.61 -10.12
N ALA A 90 -16.93 -0.45 -9.80
CA ALA A 90 -17.97 -1.03 -10.65
C ALA A 90 -18.99 0.01 -11.14
N GLY A 91 -19.33 1.01 -10.35
CA GLY A 91 -20.24 2.09 -10.77
C GLY A 91 -19.70 2.93 -11.94
N LYS A 92 -18.38 3.05 -12.10
CA LYS A 92 -17.76 3.75 -13.23
C LYS A 92 -17.68 2.88 -14.50
N LEU A 93 -17.68 1.57 -14.33
CA LEU A 93 -17.60 0.59 -15.40
C LEU A 93 -18.97 0.24 -15.97
N LYS A 94 -20.07 0.62 -15.30
CA LYS A 94 -21.42 0.38 -15.81
C LYS A 94 -21.66 1.18 -17.09
N PRO A 95 -22.19 0.54 -18.15
CA PRO A 95 -22.54 1.25 -19.38
C PRO A 95 -23.60 2.33 -19.11
N SER A 96 -23.51 3.44 -19.83
CA SER A 96 -24.53 4.49 -19.81
C SER A 96 -25.72 4.04 -20.67
N GLY A 97 -26.94 4.28 -20.20
CA GLY A 97 -28.15 3.92 -20.94
C GLY A 97 -28.74 2.56 -20.56
N PHE A 98 -28.42 2.05 -19.37
CA PHE A 98 -29.09 0.89 -18.80
C PHE A 98 -30.57 1.16 -18.60
N ASN A 99 -31.42 0.38 -19.25
CA ASN A 99 -32.86 0.41 -19.03
C ASN A 99 -33.21 -0.45 -17.82
N ALA A 100 -33.52 0.20 -16.70
CA ALA A 100 -33.85 -0.48 -15.44
C ALA A 100 -35.10 -1.37 -15.53
N LEU A 101 -35.98 -1.13 -16.52
CA LEU A 101 -37.22 -1.88 -16.70
C LEU A 101 -37.03 -3.17 -17.52
N THR A 102 -36.17 -3.13 -18.53
CA THR A 102 -35.92 -4.30 -19.39
C THR A 102 -34.67 -5.07 -19.01
N GLY A 103 -33.80 -4.51 -18.16
CA GLY A 103 -32.51 -5.08 -17.85
C GLY A 103 -31.51 -5.02 -19.00
N GLU A 104 -31.82 -4.29 -20.08
CA GLU A 104 -31.01 -4.17 -21.28
C GLU A 104 -30.13 -2.92 -21.23
N ALA A 105 -28.86 -3.07 -21.61
CA ALA A 105 -28.00 -1.93 -21.89
C ALA A 105 -28.35 -1.37 -23.28
N GLY A 106 -28.36 -0.06 -23.39
CA GLY A 106 -28.41 0.57 -24.71
C GLY A 106 -27.25 0.06 -25.55
N LEU A 107 -27.57 -0.62 -26.64
CA LEU A 107 -26.64 -1.39 -27.47
C LEU A 107 -25.72 -0.54 -28.38
N SER A 108 -25.55 0.74 -28.11
CA SER A 108 -24.61 1.54 -28.89
C SER A 108 -23.17 1.31 -28.40
N ASP A 109 -22.22 1.17 -29.31
CA ASP A 109 -20.78 1.02 -28.99
C ASP A 109 -20.22 2.13 -28.10
N ARG A 110 -20.92 3.26 -27.99
CA ARG A 110 -20.59 4.39 -27.11
C ARG A 110 -20.98 4.20 -25.64
N SER A 111 -21.68 3.14 -25.28
CA SER A 111 -22.15 2.89 -23.90
C SER A 111 -21.09 2.23 -23.00
N TRP A 112 -20.09 1.60 -23.58
CA TRP A 112 -19.01 0.93 -22.86
C TRP A 112 -17.98 1.94 -22.37
N LYS A 113 -17.52 1.78 -21.12
CA LYS A 113 -16.61 2.72 -20.47
C LYS A 113 -15.25 2.10 -20.28
N SER A 114 -14.23 2.88 -20.58
CA SER A 114 -12.87 2.62 -20.14
C SER A 114 -12.66 3.30 -18.79
N LEU A 115 -12.07 2.58 -17.85
CA LEU A 115 -11.57 3.12 -16.59
C LEU A 115 -10.06 3.17 -16.66
N GLU A 116 -9.54 4.36 -16.88
CA GLU A 116 -8.10 4.60 -16.93
C GLU A 116 -7.51 4.63 -15.52
N THR A 117 -6.40 3.92 -15.34
CA THR A 117 -5.61 3.94 -14.11
C THR A 117 -4.34 4.76 -14.28
N THR A 118 -3.69 5.08 -13.16
CA THR A 118 -2.38 5.73 -13.15
C THR A 118 -1.23 4.72 -13.22
N LEU A 119 -1.53 3.42 -13.25
CA LEU A 119 -0.54 2.35 -13.27
C LEU A 119 0.36 2.41 -14.50
N LEU A 120 1.61 2.03 -14.34
CA LEU A 120 2.57 1.91 -15.45
C LEU A 120 2.02 1.02 -16.57
N PRO A 121 2.49 1.21 -17.81
CA PRO A 121 2.13 0.36 -18.93
C PRO A 121 2.28 -1.13 -18.62
N VAL A 122 1.39 -1.95 -19.16
CA VAL A 122 1.39 -3.41 -18.97
C VAL A 122 2.78 -4.01 -19.19
N GLN A 123 3.47 -3.61 -20.26
CA GLN A 123 4.82 -4.13 -20.57
C GLN A 123 5.84 -3.79 -19.47
N ASP A 124 5.76 -2.59 -18.88
CA ASP A 124 6.63 -2.16 -17.80
C ASP A 124 6.34 -2.97 -16.52
N GLN A 125 5.07 -3.27 -16.25
CA GLN A 125 4.67 -4.10 -15.13
C GLN A 125 5.11 -5.56 -15.32
N VAL A 126 5.08 -6.11 -16.53
CA VAL A 126 5.65 -7.43 -16.86
C VAL A 126 7.15 -7.43 -16.61
N THR A 127 7.86 -6.40 -17.05
CA THR A 127 9.31 -6.24 -16.78
C THR A 127 9.61 -6.25 -15.27
N LEU A 128 8.79 -5.56 -14.48
CA LEU A 128 8.92 -5.56 -13.02
C LEU A 128 8.59 -6.92 -12.40
N LYS A 129 7.56 -7.62 -12.89
CA LYS A 129 7.25 -8.99 -12.48
C LYS A 129 8.44 -9.93 -12.73
N ASP A 130 9.05 -9.84 -13.91
CA ASP A 130 10.19 -10.66 -14.29
C ASP A 130 11.42 -10.37 -13.43
N ALA A 131 11.59 -9.14 -12.94
CA ALA A 131 12.66 -8.77 -12.00
C ALA A 131 12.58 -9.53 -10.67
N PHE A 132 11.40 -10.03 -10.26
CA PHE A 132 11.24 -10.89 -9.10
C PHE A 132 11.69 -12.35 -9.36
N ARG A 133 11.99 -12.73 -10.61
CA ARG A 133 12.45 -14.08 -10.99
C ARG A 133 11.59 -15.21 -10.41
N GLY A 134 10.26 -15.03 -10.42
CA GLY A 134 9.30 -15.99 -9.89
C GLY A 134 9.14 -16.01 -8.36
N LYS A 135 9.82 -15.14 -7.64
CA LYS A 135 9.65 -15.01 -6.19
C LYS A 135 8.34 -14.36 -5.81
N ARG A 136 7.83 -14.74 -4.66
CA ARG A 136 6.68 -14.10 -4.02
C ARG A 136 7.09 -12.73 -3.47
N GLY A 137 6.15 -11.79 -3.47
CA GLY A 137 6.39 -10.48 -2.90
C GLY A 137 5.50 -9.40 -3.49
N CYS A 138 5.86 -8.17 -3.24
CA CYS A 138 5.12 -7.03 -3.77
C CYS A 138 6.01 -5.81 -4.00
N LEU A 139 5.52 -4.94 -4.88
CA LEU A 139 6.09 -3.63 -5.15
C LEU A 139 4.96 -2.61 -5.19
N PHE A 140 5.04 -1.64 -4.30
CA PHE A 140 4.23 -0.43 -4.35
C PHE A 140 5.11 0.77 -4.69
N SER A 141 4.68 1.58 -5.67
CA SER A 141 5.31 2.87 -5.96
C SER A 141 4.27 3.90 -6.36
N TYR A 142 4.50 5.16 -5.97
CA TYR A 142 3.58 6.25 -6.25
C TYR A 142 4.29 7.60 -6.26
N ASN A 143 3.69 8.59 -6.91
CA ASN A 143 4.15 9.97 -6.86
C ASN A 143 3.74 10.61 -5.53
N TYR A 144 4.72 10.96 -4.69
CA TYR A 144 4.45 11.50 -3.36
C TYR A 144 3.92 12.94 -3.35
N LYS A 145 3.90 13.61 -4.54
CA LYS A 145 3.30 14.96 -4.72
C LYS A 145 1.89 14.91 -5.28
N THR A 146 1.64 14.03 -6.27
CA THR A 146 0.34 13.97 -6.96
C THR A 146 -0.59 12.91 -6.41
N GLY A 147 -0.05 11.86 -5.78
CA GLY A 147 -0.79 10.68 -5.33
C GLY A 147 -1.00 9.61 -6.41
N GLU A 148 -0.54 9.82 -7.63
CA GLU A 148 -0.64 8.81 -8.69
C GLU A 148 0.12 7.53 -8.32
N VAL A 149 -0.58 6.40 -8.32
CA VAL A 149 0.03 5.08 -8.08
C VAL A 149 0.60 4.55 -9.38
N TYR A 150 1.90 4.28 -9.41
CA TYR A 150 2.59 3.76 -10.56
C TYR A 150 2.61 2.23 -10.60
N THR A 151 2.81 1.60 -9.45
CA THR A 151 2.77 0.15 -9.32
C THR A 151 1.98 -0.27 -8.07
N LEU A 152 1.24 -1.34 -8.22
CA LEU A 152 0.54 -2.04 -7.14
C LEU A 152 0.71 -3.56 -7.41
N LEU A 153 1.97 -3.99 -7.62
CA LEU A 153 2.31 -5.33 -8.05
C LEU A 153 2.28 -6.30 -6.87
N SER A 154 1.57 -7.42 -7.03
CA SER A 154 1.44 -8.49 -6.04
C SER A 154 1.74 -9.83 -6.69
N LEU A 155 2.68 -10.60 -6.15
CA LEU A 155 3.17 -11.84 -6.72
C LEU A 155 3.15 -13.01 -5.71
N PRO A 156 2.76 -14.23 -6.13
CA PRO A 156 2.23 -14.55 -7.45
C PRO A 156 0.91 -13.84 -7.70
N SER A 157 0.60 -13.58 -8.95
CA SER A 157 -0.65 -12.96 -9.36
C SER A 157 -1.50 -13.96 -10.15
N ALA A 158 -2.81 -13.82 -10.07
CA ALA A 158 -3.72 -14.60 -10.89
C ALA A 158 -3.83 -14.00 -12.29
N SER A 159 -3.61 -14.84 -13.31
CA SER A 159 -4.15 -14.60 -14.63
C SER A 159 -5.39 -15.46 -14.75
N PHE A 160 -6.55 -14.95 -14.90
CA PHE A 160 -7.76 -15.71 -15.16
C PHE A 160 -7.84 -17.07 -14.41
N LEU A 161 -8.57 -17.13 -13.34
CA LEU A 161 -8.90 -18.42 -12.73
C LEU A 161 -10.00 -19.10 -13.54
N ALA A 162 -9.71 -20.27 -14.05
CA ALA A 162 -10.74 -21.16 -14.59
C ALA A 162 -11.77 -21.46 -13.50
N ALA A 163 -13.03 -21.63 -13.89
CA ALA A 163 -14.09 -22.02 -12.96
C ALA A 163 -13.67 -23.30 -12.22
N GLY A 164 -13.53 -23.21 -10.89
CA GLY A 164 -13.09 -24.32 -10.04
C GLY A 164 -11.73 -24.16 -9.35
N GLU A 165 -10.94 -23.15 -9.68
CA GLU A 165 -9.67 -22.84 -8.99
C GLU A 165 -9.86 -21.81 -7.85
N GLU A 166 -11.06 -21.68 -7.33
CA GLU A 166 -11.44 -20.71 -6.29
C GLU A 166 -10.70 -20.89 -4.96
N ASN A 167 -10.06 -22.05 -4.77
CA ASN A 167 -9.30 -22.43 -3.57
C ASN A 167 -7.78 -22.47 -3.81
N ALA A 168 -7.24 -21.67 -4.71
CA ALA A 168 -5.79 -21.62 -4.90
C ALA A 168 -5.11 -21.07 -3.62
N ASP A 169 -4.62 -21.99 -2.80
CA ASP A 169 -3.94 -21.71 -1.50
C ASP A 169 -2.49 -21.21 -1.69
N ASP A 170 -2.13 -20.81 -2.90
CA ASP A 170 -0.79 -20.31 -3.23
C ASP A 170 -0.63 -18.79 -3.05
N GLY A 171 -1.69 -18.12 -2.59
CA GLY A 171 -1.70 -16.68 -2.33
C GLY A 171 -1.75 -15.81 -3.58
N ARG A 172 -2.06 -16.37 -4.77
CA ARG A 172 -2.21 -15.60 -6.02
C ARG A 172 -3.41 -14.63 -6.01
N LEU A 173 -4.37 -14.86 -5.12
CA LEU A 173 -5.56 -14.03 -4.97
C LEU A 173 -5.35 -12.86 -4.01
N LEU A 174 -4.29 -12.91 -3.22
CA LEU A 174 -3.97 -11.88 -2.24
C LEU A 174 -3.37 -10.66 -2.95
N ASN A 175 -3.95 -9.49 -2.72
CA ASN A 175 -3.29 -8.24 -3.06
C ASN A 175 -2.32 -7.85 -1.94
N ARG A 176 -1.07 -8.28 -2.04
CA ARG A 176 -0.05 -8.11 -1.00
C ARG A 176 0.22 -6.66 -0.63
N CYS A 177 0.02 -5.73 -1.56
CA CYS A 177 0.19 -4.31 -1.23
C CYS A 177 -0.93 -3.80 -0.33
N LEU A 178 -2.17 -4.29 -0.52
CA LEU A 178 -3.34 -3.83 0.22
C LEU A 178 -3.62 -4.69 1.45
N ASP A 179 -3.59 -6.01 1.29
CA ASP A 179 -4.17 -6.95 2.25
C ASP A 179 -3.12 -7.60 3.15
N ALA A 180 -1.81 -7.48 2.83
CA ALA A 180 -0.75 -8.02 3.67
C ALA A 180 -0.12 -6.97 4.59
N SER A 181 0.42 -7.46 5.70
CA SER A 181 1.36 -6.74 6.54
C SER A 181 2.62 -7.57 6.74
N TYR A 182 3.74 -6.90 6.93
CA TYR A 182 5.06 -7.52 7.00
C TYR A 182 5.80 -7.07 8.25
N ILE A 183 6.60 -7.95 8.85
CA ILE A 183 7.61 -7.52 9.80
C ILE A 183 8.52 -6.54 9.07
N SER A 184 8.66 -5.31 9.60
CA SER A 184 9.31 -4.20 8.89
C SER A 184 10.82 -4.36 8.75
N GLY A 185 11.43 -5.17 9.60
CA GLY A 185 12.87 -5.19 9.70
C GLY A 185 13.44 -3.78 9.90
N SER A 186 14.67 -3.58 9.53
CA SER A 186 15.37 -2.29 9.71
C SER A 186 14.80 -1.10 8.93
N THR A 187 13.74 -1.27 8.12
CA THR A 187 13.03 -0.12 7.53
C THR A 187 12.34 0.71 8.63
N MET A 188 11.96 0.09 9.75
CA MET A 188 11.40 0.77 10.92
C MET A 188 12.33 1.84 11.51
N LYS A 189 13.65 1.72 11.34
CA LYS A 189 14.62 2.69 11.84
C LYS A 189 14.42 4.10 11.28
N VAL A 190 13.87 4.22 10.08
CA VAL A 190 13.46 5.52 9.52
C VAL A 190 12.29 6.10 10.32
N VAL A 191 11.30 5.27 10.66
CA VAL A 191 10.16 5.67 11.50
C VAL A 191 10.63 6.06 12.92
N THR A 192 11.56 5.30 13.48
CA THR A 192 12.17 5.60 14.78
C THR A 192 12.93 6.92 14.76
N THR A 193 13.66 7.20 13.68
CA THR A 193 14.32 8.50 13.50
C THR A 193 13.29 9.64 13.48
N ILE A 194 12.14 9.47 12.81
CA ILE A 194 11.05 10.46 12.83
C ILE A 194 10.56 10.67 14.26
N CYS A 195 10.32 9.58 15.02
CA CYS A 195 9.89 9.69 16.42
C CYS A 195 10.90 10.45 17.29
N ALA A 196 12.19 10.29 17.02
CA ALA A 196 13.25 11.00 17.74
C ALA A 196 13.26 12.50 17.37
N LEU A 197 13.27 12.83 16.08
CA LEU A 197 13.36 14.20 15.59
C LEU A 197 12.11 15.03 15.89
N GLU A 198 10.92 14.41 15.94
CA GLU A 198 9.68 15.08 16.37
C GLU A 198 9.71 15.46 17.88
N GLN A 199 10.47 14.74 18.69
CA GLN A 199 10.61 15.06 20.10
C GLN A 199 11.74 16.05 20.36
N ASP A 200 12.89 15.85 19.72
CA ASP A 200 14.08 16.69 19.87
C ASP A 200 14.91 16.66 18.58
N PRO A 201 14.85 17.71 17.74
CA PRO A 201 15.65 17.81 16.53
C PRO A 201 17.17 17.67 16.75
N SER A 202 17.68 17.99 17.95
CA SER A 202 19.10 17.87 18.29
C SER A 202 19.59 16.42 18.32
N LEU A 203 18.69 15.44 18.44
CA LEU A 203 19.01 14.01 18.34
C LEU A 203 19.55 13.60 16.96
N ALA A 204 19.40 14.47 15.94
CA ALA A 204 20.06 14.29 14.66
C ALA A 204 21.60 14.25 14.79
N GLU A 205 22.17 14.98 15.75
CA GLU A 205 23.61 15.07 16.02
C GLU A 205 24.07 14.00 17.04
N ALA A 206 23.17 13.16 17.55
CA ALA A 206 23.50 12.15 18.54
C ALA A 206 24.47 11.12 17.96
N SER A 207 25.48 10.77 18.79
CA SER A 207 26.46 9.75 18.45
C SER A 207 26.51 8.72 19.56
N TYR A 208 26.49 7.44 19.20
CA TYR A 208 26.50 6.33 20.15
C TYR A 208 27.54 5.28 19.77
N ASP A 209 28.12 4.66 20.76
CA ASP A 209 29.04 3.55 20.57
C ASP A 209 28.29 2.22 20.42
N CYS A 210 28.73 1.40 19.47
CA CYS A 210 28.19 0.09 19.22
C CYS A 210 29.23 -0.99 19.47
N GLY A 211 29.20 -1.58 20.64
CA GLY A 211 29.98 -2.76 20.99
C GLY A 211 29.38 -4.11 20.52
N GLY A 212 28.44 -4.08 19.57
CA GLY A 212 27.78 -5.28 19.04
C GLY A 212 26.53 -5.71 19.81
N ARG A 213 26.43 -5.38 21.10
CA ARG A 213 25.35 -5.78 22.02
C ARG A 213 24.91 -4.61 22.89
N PHE A 214 23.63 -4.50 23.12
CA PHE A 214 23.03 -3.57 24.07
C PHE A 214 22.21 -4.37 25.09
N GLU A 215 22.62 -4.34 26.34
CA GLU A 215 21.97 -5.06 27.44
C GLU A 215 20.66 -4.42 27.84
N THR A 216 19.64 -5.23 28.04
CA THR A 216 18.31 -4.78 28.45
C THR A 216 17.87 -5.42 29.77
N GLU A 217 17.05 -4.71 30.53
CA GLU A 217 16.38 -5.27 31.69
C GLU A 217 15.42 -6.40 31.24
N GLY A 218 15.69 -7.63 31.66
CA GLY A 218 14.84 -8.79 31.32
C GLY A 218 15.48 -9.82 30.41
N GLY A 219 16.75 -9.67 30.01
CA GLY A 219 17.57 -10.77 29.44
C GLY A 219 17.43 -11.03 27.95
N MET A 220 16.69 -10.22 27.20
CA MET A 220 16.66 -10.28 25.73
C MET A 220 17.38 -9.06 25.16
N ASP A 221 18.68 -9.16 24.99
CA ASP A 221 19.50 -8.04 24.55
C ASP A 221 19.30 -7.71 23.08
N VAL A 222 19.58 -6.45 22.72
CA VAL A 222 19.61 -6.02 21.33
C VAL A 222 21.00 -6.26 20.76
N THR A 223 21.10 -7.09 19.73
CA THR A 223 22.35 -7.41 19.05
C THR A 223 22.36 -6.89 17.62
N CYS A 224 23.52 -6.56 17.10
CA CYS A 224 23.70 -6.26 15.68
C CYS A 224 23.87 -7.54 14.86
N LEU A 225 23.31 -7.56 13.65
CA LEU A 225 23.49 -8.67 12.71
C LEU A 225 24.96 -8.71 12.24
N GLY A 226 25.52 -9.92 12.24
CA GLY A 226 26.92 -10.13 11.80
C GLY A 226 27.90 -9.75 12.88
N ASP A 227 27.63 -10.20 14.10
CA ASP A 227 28.45 -9.99 15.30
C ASP A 227 29.93 -10.28 14.99
N LYS A 228 30.61 -9.27 14.48
CA LYS A 228 32.05 -9.22 14.46
C LYS A 228 32.45 -8.84 15.86
N GLU A 229 33.40 -9.53 16.44
CA GLU A 229 34.04 -9.14 17.69
C GLU A 229 34.31 -7.62 17.70
N GLY A 230 33.62 -6.85 18.60
CA GLY A 230 33.77 -5.42 18.72
C GLY A 230 32.67 -4.52 18.15
N GLY A 231 31.61 -5.06 17.50
CA GLY A 231 30.50 -4.25 16.99
C GLY A 231 30.86 -3.33 15.82
N HIS A 232 30.11 -2.24 15.66
CA HIS A 232 30.30 -1.27 14.57
C HIS A 232 31.15 -0.06 14.94
N GLY A 233 31.51 0.10 16.22
CA GLY A 233 32.16 1.31 16.76
C GLY A 233 31.19 2.48 16.90
N THR A 234 31.74 3.68 17.06
CA THR A 234 30.94 4.90 17.26
C THR A 234 30.38 5.41 15.95
N HIS A 235 29.07 5.65 15.92
CA HIS A 235 28.34 6.18 14.78
C HIS A 235 27.52 7.40 15.16
N ASP A 236 27.38 8.29 14.18
CA ASP A 236 26.30 9.26 14.07
C ASP A 236 25.06 8.63 13.39
N LEU A 237 24.02 9.42 13.17
CA LEU A 237 22.79 8.97 12.52
C LEU A 237 23.03 8.48 11.06
N VAL A 238 23.97 9.12 10.32
CA VAL A 238 24.32 8.71 8.94
C VAL A 238 24.89 7.30 8.94
N GLY A 239 25.92 7.08 9.77
CA GLY A 239 26.54 5.76 9.91
C GLY A 239 25.56 4.70 10.39
N ALA A 240 24.76 5.02 11.41
CA ALA A 240 23.79 4.10 11.98
C ALA A 240 22.69 3.67 10.99
N LEU A 241 22.18 4.59 10.16
CA LEU A 241 21.24 4.27 9.08
C LEU A 241 21.91 3.42 7.98
N GLY A 242 23.17 3.76 7.65
CA GLY A 242 23.94 3.10 6.59
C GLY A 242 24.28 1.65 6.90
N VAL A 243 24.89 1.38 8.07
CA VAL A 243 25.21 0.01 8.51
C VAL A 243 24.03 -0.69 9.16
N SER A 244 22.91 0.03 9.35
CA SER A 244 21.70 -0.52 9.98
C SER A 244 21.91 -0.96 11.44
N CYS A 245 22.63 -0.17 12.25
CA CYS A 245 23.07 -0.50 13.60
C CYS A 245 21.89 -0.62 14.59
N ASN A 246 21.61 -1.84 15.09
CA ASN A 246 20.56 -2.06 16.09
C ASN A 246 20.90 -1.41 17.43
N VAL A 247 22.17 -1.49 17.85
CA VAL A 247 22.66 -0.97 19.14
C VAL A 247 22.56 0.55 19.19
N TYR A 248 22.90 1.26 18.10
CA TYR A 248 22.67 2.71 18.02
C TYR A 248 21.20 3.03 18.25
N PHE A 249 20.30 2.36 17.52
CA PHE A 249 18.86 2.62 17.61
C PHE A 249 18.28 2.23 18.98
N ALA A 250 18.79 1.18 19.63
CA ALA A 250 18.39 0.86 20.99
C ALA A 250 18.73 1.99 21.98
N GLN A 251 19.93 2.58 21.85
CA GLN A 251 20.34 3.72 22.66
C GLN A 251 19.49 4.97 22.35
N LEU A 252 19.27 5.28 21.08
CA LEU A 252 18.39 6.38 20.66
C LEU A 252 16.98 6.22 21.21
N ILE A 253 16.38 5.03 21.10
CA ILE A 253 15.02 4.76 21.60
C ILE A 253 14.92 5.01 23.11
N ARG A 254 15.98 4.68 23.88
CA ARG A 254 16.03 4.90 25.32
C ARG A 254 15.96 6.38 25.71
N THR A 255 16.29 7.31 24.85
CA THR A 255 16.16 8.75 25.09
C THR A 255 14.75 9.30 24.84
N LEU A 256 13.89 8.53 24.18
CA LEU A 256 12.56 8.99 23.78
C LEU A 256 11.57 8.95 24.93
N ASN A 257 10.65 9.91 24.96
CA ASN A 257 9.43 9.77 25.75
C ASN A 257 8.49 8.78 25.05
N VAL A 258 8.04 7.74 25.76
CA VAL A 258 7.22 6.64 25.24
C VAL A 258 5.88 7.15 24.68
N ASP A 259 5.21 8.03 25.41
CA ASP A 259 3.89 8.56 25.01
C ASP A 259 4.00 9.45 23.78
N ALA A 260 5.03 10.28 23.70
CA ALA A 260 5.31 11.13 22.54
C ALA A 260 5.67 10.26 21.31
N ALA A 261 6.49 9.22 21.46
CA ALA A 261 6.77 8.28 20.38
C ALA A 261 5.49 7.56 19.89
N ALA A 262 4.65 7.11 20.83
CA ALA A 262 3.37 6.49 20.50
C ALA A 262 2.41 7.46 19.78
N GLN A 263 2.42 8.74 20.14
CA GLN A 263 1.65 9.78 19.45
C GLN A 263 2.14 9.98 18.01
N THR A 264 3.45 10.11 17.81
CA THR A 264 4.05 10.23 16.47
C THR A 264 3.73 9.00 15.61
N LEU A 265 3.86 7.79 16.14
CA LEU A 265 3.50 6.56 15.43
C LEU A 265 2.02 6.57 14.99
N ARG A 266 1.09 7.00 15.85
CA ARG A 266 -0.33 7.13 15.47
C ARG A 266 -0.55 8.18 14.39
N GLN A 267 0.18 9.30 14.41
CA GLN A 267 0.15 10.32 13.37
C GLN A 267 0.64 9.76 12.02
N LEU A 268 1.65 8.90 12.05
CA LEU A 268 2.15 8.16 10.88
C LEU A 268 1.19 7.06 10.38
N GLY A 269 0.10 6.83 11.08
CA GLY A 269 -0.94 5.87 10.66
C GLY A 269 -0.88 4.51 11.36
N PHE A 270 0.05 4.29 12.29
CA PHE A 270 0.15 3.03 13.00
C PHE A 270 -0.97 2.84 14.03
N ASN A 271 -1.42 1.61 14.12
CA ASN A 271 -2.17 1.13 15.27
C ASN A 271 -1.18 0.82 16.40
N VAL A 272 -1.20 1.60 17.46
CA VAL A 272 -0.22 1.50 18.54
C VAL A 272 -0.87 0.99 19.81
N ASN A 273 -0.39 -0.13 20.34
CA ASN A 273 -0.91 -0.76 21.56
C ASN A 273 -2.42 -1.02 21.48
N GLY A 274 -2.94 -1.39 20.30
CA GLY A 274 -4.37 -1.60 20.06
C GLY A 274 -5.19 -0.32 19.87
N VAL A 275 -4.57 0.86 19.94
CA VAL A 275 -5.23 2.15 19.69
C VAL A 275 -4.97 2.58 18.26
N SER A 276 -6.03 2.74 17.49
CA SER A 276 -5.95 3.12 16.07
C SER A 276 -5.31 4.50 15.88
N GLY A 277 -4.42 4.56 14.92
CA GLY A 277 -3.83 5.79 14.44
C GLY A 277 -4.78 6.60 13.55
N SER A 278 -4.26 7.65 12.96
CA SER A 278 -5.00 8.43 11.96
C SER A 278 -5.27 7.55 10.74
N SER A 279 -6.51 7.51 10.26
CA SER A 279 -6.93 6.63 9.17
C SER A 279 -6.22 6.97 7.84
N LEU A 280 -5.24 6.15 7.48
CA LEU A 280 -4.69 6.03 6.12
C LEU A 280 -5.13 4.67 5.55
N ASN A 281 -6.43 4.38 5.59
CA ASN A 281 -6.94 3.02 5.40
C ASN A 281 -7.26 2.67 3.95
N SER A 282 -6.91 3.53 2.98
CA SER A 282 -7.31 3.28 1.60
C SER A 282 -6.38 3.90 0.56
N VAL A 283 -6.42 3.31 -0.63
CA VAL A 283 -5.86 3.83 -1.90
C VAL A 283 -7.05 4.16 -2.79
N GLY A 284 -7.45 5.43 -2.83
CA GLY A 284 -8.73 5.80 -3.44
C GLY A 284 -9.89 5.07 -2.73
N LYS A 285 -10.58 4.15 -3.44
CA LYS A 285 -11.65 3.31 -2.88
C LYS A 285 -11.21 1.90 -2.45
N LEU A 286 -9.95 1.55 -2.66
CA LEU A 286 -9.41 0.26 -2.24
C LEU A 286 -9.03 0.33 -0.77
N ASP A 287 -9.54 -0.59 0.04
CA ASP A 287 -9.17 -0.71 1.45
C ASP A 287 -7.76 -1.30 1.58
N LYS A 288 -7.07 -1.00 2.65
CA LYS A 288 -5.78 -1.61 2.97
C LYS A 288 -5.67 -1.94 4.46
N THR A 289 -4.81 -2.89 4.78
CA THR A 289 -4.41 -3.17 6.16
C THR A 289 -3.65 -1.98 6.76
N VAL A 290 -3.75 -1.85 8.06
CA VAL A 290 -3.11 -0.78 8.84
C VAL A 290 -1.84 -1.31 9.47
N SER A 291 -0.76 -0.55 9.40
CA SER A 291 0.48 -0.84 10.13
C SER A 291 0.22 -0.83 11.65
N SER A 292 0.89 -1.70 12.37
CA SER A 292 0.73 -1.83 13.81
C SER A 292 2.05 -2.06 14.52
N THR A 293 2.12 -1.62 15.76
CA THR A 293 3.28 -1.85 16.63
C THR A 293 2.89 -1.76 18.10
N SER A 294 3.71 -2.31 18.98
CA SER A 294 3.60 -2.12 20.43
C SER A 294 4.88 -1.52 20.96
N PHE A 295 4.73 -0.39 21.65
CA PHE A 295 5.83 0.25 22.36
C PHE A 295 5.30 0.80 23.67
N ILE A 296 5.56 0.09 24.78
CA ILE A 296 4.99 0.35 26.09
C ILE A 296 6.05 0.85 27.08
N ASP A 297 7.27 0.34 26.96
CA ASP A 297 8.38 0.60 27.87
C ASP A 297 9.73 0.41 27.15
N TYR A 298 10.83 0.44 27.94
CA TYR A 298 12.20 0.21 27.43
C TYR A 298 12.69 -1.23 27.56
N LYS A 299 11.80 -2.19 27.86
CA LYS A 299 12.16 -3.60 27.84
C LYS A 299 12.45 -4.08 26.42
N ALA A 300 13.20 -5.15 26.33
CA ALA A 300 13.70 -5.69 25.07
C ALA A 300 12.64 -5.82 23.96
N GLY A 301 11.45 -6.33 24.30
CA GLY A 301 10.37 -6.49 23.32
C GLY A 301 9.92 -5.18 22.71
N SER A 302 9.80 -4.11 23.49
CA SER A 302 9.43 -2.78 23.00
C SER A 302 10.57 -2.13 22.19
N LEU A 303 11.84 -2.30 22.60
CA LEU A 303 12.98 -1.83 21.81
C LEU A 303 13.04 -2.51 20.45
N TRP A 304 12.86 -3.84 20.42
CA TRP A 304 12.81 -4.60 19.17
C TRP A 304 11.67 -4.15 18.26
N SER A 305 10.52 -3.74 18.82
CA SER A 305 9.39 -3.22 18.02
C SER A 305 9.78 -1.97 17.25
N LEU A 306 10.49 -1.01 17.87
CA LEU A 306 10.95 0.21 17.18
C LEU A 306 12.21 -0.01 16.31
N ILE A 307 12.92 -1.12 16.46
CA ILE A 307 13.98 -1.54 15.55
C ILE A 307 13.40 -2.27 14.31
N GLY A 308 12.15 -2.74 14.42
CA GLY A 308 11.40 -3.34 13.32
C GLY A 308 11.25 -4.85 13.38
N GLN A 309 11.35 -5.40 14.59
CA GLN A 309 11.12 -6.81 14.87
C GLN A 309 9.97 -6.98 15.90
N GLY A 310 9.72 -8.17 16.34
CA GLY A 310 8.73 -8.45 17.37
C GLY A 310 7.29 -8.18 16.88
N SER A 311 6.58 -7.26 17.56
CA SER A 311 5.16 -6.97 17.27
C SER A 311 4.92 -6.02 16.10
N THR A 312 5.96 -5.49 15.46
CA THR A 312 5.80 -4.49 14.40
C THR A 312 5.45 -5.13 13.08
N GLN A 313 4.29 -4.74 12.57
CA GLN A 313 3.76 -5.14 11.27
C GLN A 313 3.50 -3.88 10.45
N VAL A 314 4.01 -3.82 9.22
CA VAL A 314 3.84 -2.66 8.33
C VAL A 314 3.13 -3.02 7.04
N ASN A 315 2.26 -2.13 6.58
CA ASN A 315 1.76 -2.14 5.23
C ASN A 315 2.72 -1.37 4.33
N VAL A 316 2.99 -1.89 3.13
CA VAL A 316 3.98 -1.32 2.20
C VAL A 316 3.60 0.10 1.73
N ILE A 317 2.32 0.41 1.67
CA ILE A 317 1.81 1.71 1.25
C ILE A 317 2.09 2.76 2.33
N ASP A 318 1.87 2.42 3.62
CA ASP A 318 2.20 3.31 4.73
C ASP A 318 3.69 3.68 4.73
N MET A 319 4.56 2.68 4.56
CA MET A 319 5.99 2.90 4.54
C MET A 319 6.44 3.74 3.35
N ALA A 320 5.85 3.53 2.18
CA ALA A 320 6.13 4.38 1.01
C ALA A 320 5.63 5.83 1.23
N MET A 321 4.47 6.03 1.87
CA MET A 321 3.97 7.37 2.21
C MET A 321 4.89 8.08 3.22
N ILE A 322 5.33 7.36 4.25
CA ILE A 322 6.28 7.89 5.25
C ILE A 322 7.60 8.28 4.57
N ALA A 323 8.11 7.45 3.66
CA ALA A 323 9.31 7.77 2.88
C ALA A 323 9.10 8.99 1.98
N GLY A 324 8.00 9.04 1.24
CA GLY A 324 7.66 10.14 0.35
C GLY A 324 7.56 11.48 1.06
N ALA A 325 7.03 11.50 2.30
CA ALA A 325 6.92 12.69 3.11
C ALA A 325 8.30 13.29 3.47
N ALA A 326 9.38 12.48 3.54
CA ALA A 326 10.73 13.01 3.75
C ALA A 326 11.18 13.93 2.61
N ALA A 327 10.81 13.62 1.38
CA ALA A 327 11.07 14.48 0.22
C ALA A 327 9.96 15.52 -0.01
N GLY A 328 8.79 15.31 0.57
CA GLY A 328 7.61 16.18 0.48
C GLY A 328 7.50 17.24 1.59
N GLY A 329 8.57 17.48 2.39
CA GLY A 329 8.54 18.47 3.46
C GLY A 329 7.64 18.07 4.65
N GLY A 330 7.50 16.79 4.93
CA GLY A 330 6.64 16.25 5.98
C GLY A 330 5.24 15.88 5.51
N GLU A 331 4.91 16.18 4.25
CA GLU A 331 3.62 15.86 3.64
C GLU A 331 3.73 14.79 2.58
N ALA A 332 2.74 13.93 2.51
CA ALA A 332 2.60 12.95 1.45
C ALA A 332 1.23 13.05 0.80
N ALA A 333 1.17 12.97 -0.53
CA ALA A 333 -0.08 12.89 -1.25
C ALA A 333 -0.78 11.55 -0.95
N LEU A 334 -2.11 11.57 -0.85
CA LEU A 334 -2.91 10.37 -0.66
C LEU A 334 -2.93 9.55 -1.94
N PRO A 335 -2.52 8.28 -1.90
CA PRO A 335 -2.43 7.44 -3.09
C PRO A 335 -3.79 7.20 -3.74
N CYS A 336 -3.85 7.28 -5.05
CA CYS A 336 -5.03 6.96 -5.85
C CYS A 336 -4.60 6.30 -7.16
N VAL A 337 -5.28 5.19 -7.50
CA VAL A 337 -4.95 4.39 -8.68
C VAL A 337 -5.74 4.79 -9.92
N ILE A 338 -6.77 5.64 -9.78
CA ILE A 338 -7.63 6.05 -10.89
C ILE A 338 -7.20 7.40 -11.45
N ALA A 339 -6.96 7.45 -12.75
CA ALA A 339 -6.62 8.66 -13.46
C ALA A 339 -7.68 9.76 -13.25
N GLY A 340 -7.20 11.00 -13.00
CA GLY A 340 -8.05 12.15 -12.73
C GLY A 340 -8.70 12.20 -11.33
N GLU A 341 -8.56 11.15 -10.50
CA GLU A 341 -8.93 11.17 -9.08
C GLU A 341 -7.75 11.47 -8.15
N ALA A 342 -6.53 11.21 -8.57
CA ALA A 342 -5.32 11.66 -7.91
C ALA A 342 -5.23 13.19 -8.03
N LYS A 343 -5.59 13.91 -6.95
CA LYS A 343 -5.73 15.38 -6.96
C LYS A 343 -4.68 16.07 -6.09
N GLY A 344 -3.58 15.38 -5.77
CA GLY A 344 -2.54 15.94 -4.90
C GLY A 344 -3.06 16.31 -3.49
N LYS A 345 -4.12 15.65 -3.00
CA LYS A 345 -4.53 15.80 -1.61
C LYS A 345 -3.43 15.26 -0.73
N THR A 346 -2.86 16.11 0.10
CA THR A 346 -1.78 15.74 1.00
C THR A 346 -2.28 15.48 2.41
N LYS A 347 -1.47 14.78 3.17
CA LYS A 347 -1.55 14.63 4.60
C LYS A 347 -0.20 14.94 5.22
N THR A 348 -0.19 15.78 6.23
CA THR A 348 1.00 16.02 7.06
C THR A 348 1.23 14.80 7.95
N LEU A 349 2.39 14.19 7.82
CA LEU A 349 2.79 13.02 8.59
C LEU A 349 3.73 13.40 9.74
N TYR A 350 4.59 14.39 9.53
CA TYR A 350 5.50 14.96 10.53
C TYR A 350 5.92 16.38 10.13
N SER A 351 6.66 17.07 10.98
CA SER A 351 7.02 18.47 10.79
C SER A 351 7.96 18.68 9.59
N PRO A 352 7.96 19.85 8.96
CA PRO A 352 8.92 20.20 7.90
C PRO A 352 10.37 20.18 8.38
N GLU A 353 10.61 20.49 9.65
CA GLU A 353 11.94 20.44 10.26
C GLU A 353 12.45 19.01 10.33
N THR A 354 11.65 18.08 10.85
CA THR A 354 11.95 16.64 10.85
C THR A 354 12.19 16.12 9.43
N ALA A 355 11.36 16.54 8.47
CA ALA A 355 11.52 16.13 7.08
C ALA A 355 12.86 16.59 6.49
N SER A 356 13.26 17.82 6.77
CA SER A 356 14.53 18.40 6.30
C SER A 356 15.73 17.65 6.88
N LEU A 357 15.75 17.44 8.20
CA LEU A 357 16.82 16.71 8.89
C LEU A 357 16.90 15.26 8.41
N LEU A 358 15.78 14.53 8.47
CA LEU A 358 15.71 13.14 8.02
C LEU A 358 16.20 12.99 6.58
N SER A 359 15.68 13.83 5.67
CA SER A 359 16.04 13.80 4.26
C SER A 359 17.55 14.02 4.04
N GLY A 360 18.15 14.94 4.78
CA GLY A 360 19.59 15.23 4.73
C GLY A 360 20.43 14.03 5.19
N TYR A 361 20.16 13.51 6.38
CA TYR A 361 20.92 12.39 6.97
C TYR A 361 20.71 11.09 6.19
N TRP A 362 19.46 10.81 5.79
CA TRP A 362 19.13 9.59 5.06
C TRP A 362 19.72 9.58 3.65
N SER A 363 19.73 10.72 2.94
CA SER A 363 20.40 10.83 1.64
C SER A 363 21.91 10.58 1.74
N LYS A 364 22.59 11.17 2.75
CA LYS A 364 24.03 10.93 2.98
C LYS A 364 24.29 9.44 3.28
N ALA A 365 23.46 8.82 4.12
CA ALA A 365 23.58 7.39 4.41
C ALA A 365 23.40 6.53 3.15
N THR A 366 22.45 6.91 2.28
CA THR A 366 22.20 6.20 1.02
C THR A 366 23.40 6.32 0.08
N GLU A 367 23.94 7.52 -0.10
CA GLU A 367 25.12 7.77 -0.92
C GLU A 367 26.32 6.94 -0.45
N GLN A 368 26.68 7.06 0.81
CA GLN A 368 27.89 6.45 1.36
C GLN A 368 27.81 4.91 1.45
N TYR A 369 26.66 4.36 1.78
CA TYR A 369 26.54 2.94 2.12
C TYR A 369 25.78 2.09 1.09
N TYR A 370 24.97 2.69 0.22
CA TYR A 370 24.18 1.95 -0.76
C TYR A 370 24.66 2.14 -2.20
N ARG A 371 25.20 3.31 -2.51
CA ARG A 371 25.82 3.59 -3.82
C ARG A 371 27.31 3.28 -3.78
N ASP A 372 28.08 4.07 -3.06
CA ASP A 372 29.53 3.96 -2.98
C ASP A 372 29.98 2.73 -2.18
N GLY A 373 29.19 2.31 -1.21
CA GLY A 373 29.40 1.12 -0.38
C GLY A 373 29.15 -0.22 -1.06
N GLY A 374 28.91 -0.25 -2.38
CA GLY A 374 28.88 -1.48 -3.18
C GLY A 374 27.59 -2.29 -3.13
N LYS A 375 26.47 -1.75 -2.62
CA LYS A 375 25.15 -2.40 -2.69
C LYS A 375 24.45 -2.23 -4.04
N GLY A 376 25.12 -1.59 -5.02
CA GLY A 376 24.70 -1.50 -6.42
C GLY A 376 23.42 -0.70 -6.67
N LEU A 377 23.05 0.22 -5.77
CA LEU A 377 21.84 1.02 -5.94
C LEU A 377 22.07 2.16 -6.95
N THR A 378 21.12 2.34 -7.86
CA THR A 378 21.17 3.42 -8.86
C THR A 378 21.21 4.81 -8.22
N SER A 379 21.89 5.75 -8.87
CA SER A 379 21.95 7.16 -8.44
C SER A 379 20.59 7.88 -8.51
N LEU A 380 19.61 7.32 -9.20
CA LEU A 380 18.25 7.85 -9.24
C LEU A 380 17.50 7.70 -7.92
N ILE A 381 17.99 6.90 -6.99
CA ILE A 381 17.37 6.71 -5.65
C ILE A 381 18.15 7.55 -4.65
N ASP A 382 17.52 8.59 -4.13
CA ASP A 382 18.14 9.54 -3.19
C ASP A 382 18.18 9.02 -1.76
N MET A 383 17.14 8.34 -1.33
CA MET A 383 16.99 7.80 0.01
C MET A 383 16.59 6.33 -0.05
N ALA A 384 17.30 5.47 0.66
CA ALA A 384 17.04 4.04 0.69
C ALA A 384 17.30 3.44 2.06
N LYS A 385 16.44 2.53 2.50
CA LYS A 385 16.65 1.72 3.69
C LYS A 385 16.24 0.28 3.44
N THR A 386 17.21 -0.62 3.57
CA THR A 386 16.96 -2.07 3.51
C THR A 386 16.38 -2.59 4.82
N GLY A 387 15.57 -3.63 4.72
CA GLY A 387 15.09 -4.43 5.82
C GLY A 387 15.41 -5.90 5.63
N THR A 388 15.78 -6.56 6.71
CA THR A 388 15.83 -8.01 6.83
C THR A 388 14.85 -8.36 7.93
N ALA A 389 13.83 -9.13 7.61
CA ALA A 389 12.77 -9.50 8.53
C ALA A 389 12.75 -11.01 8.70
N GLU A 390 13.21 -11.47 9.85
CA GLU A 390 13.14 -12.87 10.22
C GLU A 390 11.70 -13.21 10.64
N GLN A 391 11.17 -14.29 10.08
CA GLN A 391 9.84 -14.80 10.38
C GLN A 391 9.92 -15.85 11.49
N GLY A 392 8.82 -16.08 12.19
CA GLY A 392 8.78 -17.09 13.27
C GLY A 392 9.02 -18.53 12.81
N ASP A 393 8.91 -18.80 11.52
CA ASP A 393 9.22 -20.11 10.88
C ASP A 393 10.66 -20.26 10.38
N GLY A 394 11.52 -19.26 10.64
CA GLY A 394 12.90 -19.20 10.21
C GLY A 394 13.12 -18.72 8.79
N THR A 395 12.08 -18.38 8.05
CA THR A 395 12.21 -17.75 6.73
C THR A 395 12.57 -16.25 6.87
N VAL A 396 13.11 -15.66 5.80
CA VAL A 396 13.56 -14.27 5.79
C VAL A 396 12.89 -13.52 4.65
N ASN A 397 12.28 -12.38 4.96
CA ASN A 397 11.86 -11.43 3.95
C ASN A 397 12.92 -10.33 3.77
N ARG A 398 13.18 -9.96 2.52
CA ARG A 398 14.03 -8.81 2.20
C ARG A 398 13.16 -7.64 1.77
N LEU A 399 13.45 -6.48 2.34
CA LEU A 399 12.67 -5.27 2.12
C LEU A 399 13.58 -4.13 1.65
N LEU A 400 13.01 -3.21 0.87
CA LEU A 400 13.64 -1.95 0.52
C LEU A 400 12.58 -0.85 0.46
N MET A 401 12.75 0.17 1.26
CA MET A 401 12.01 1.42 1.22
C MET A 401 12.90 2.49 0.59
N GLY A 402 12.34 3.30 -0.32
CA GLY A 402 13.14 4.35 -0.94
C GLY A 402 12.36 5.46 -1.59
N VAL A 403 13.12 6.50 -1.98
CA VAL A 403 12.62 7.72 -2.63
C VAL A 403 13.54 8.13 -3.76
N SER A 404 12.97 8.51 -4.89
CA SER A 404 13.62 9.27 -5.97
C SER A 404 13.00 10.66 -6.01
N ARG A 405 13.84 11.70 -5.79
CA ARG A 405 13.41 13.09 -5.93
C ARG A 405 13.22 13.47 -7.40
N GLU A 406 14.11 12.99 -8.28
CA GLU A 406 14.03 13.22 -9.72
C GLU A 406 12.72 12.69 -10.29
N LYS A 407 12.34 11.45 -9.93
CA LYS A 407 11.10 10.82 -10.36
C LYS A 407 9.90 11.18 -9.48
N GLN A 408 10.08 11.99 -8.45
CA GLN A 408 9.07 12.34 -7.45
C GLN A 408 8.34 11.11 -6.89
N THR A 409 9.04 9.98 -6.79
CA THR A 409 8.48 8.68 -6.47
C THR A 409 8.98 8.17 -5.13
N ALA A 410 8.07 7.65 -4.33
CA ALA A 410 8.39 6.84 -3.17
C ALA A 410 7.89 5.40 -3.40
N PHE A 411 8.61 4.43 -2.84
CA PHE A 411 8.33 3.02 -3.07
C PHE A 411 8.68 2.13 -1.87
N MET A 412 8.05 0.97 -1.84
CA MET A 412 8.38 -0.13 -0.94
C MET A 412 8.33 -1.44 -1.71
N ILE A 413 9.36 -2.26 -1.53
CA ILE A 413 9.53 -3.58 -2.16
C ILE A 413 9.69 -4.62 -1.06
N VAL A 414 9.01 -5.76 -1.23
CA VAL A 414 9.17 -6.94 -0.38
C VAL A 414 9.41 -8.15 -1.26
N VAL A 415 10.47 -8.91 -0.98
CA VAL A 415 10.73 -10.24 -1.53
C VAL A 415 10.56 -11.24 -0.38
N GLU A 416 9.52 -12.07 -0.48
CA GLU A 416 9.16 -13.06 0.54
C GLU A 416 10.04 -14.31 0.45
N ASN A 417 10.35 -14.90 1.62
CA ASN A 417 11.07 -16.16 1.73
C ASN A 417 12.37 -16.19 0.90
N TRP A 418 13.12 -15.09 1.04
CA TRP A 418 14.37 -14.88 0.28
C TRP A 418 15.42 -15.91 0.66
N GLN A 419 16.13 -16.42 -0.33
CA GLN A 419 17.27 -17.32 -0.20
C GLN A 419 18.46 -16.75 -0.97
N GLU A 420 19.67 -17.23 -0.68
CA GLU A 420 20.86 -16.83 -1.42
C GLU A 420 20.71 -17.15 -2.91
N GLY A 421 21.03 -16.17 -3.76
CA GLY A 421 20.84 -16.26 -5.22
C GLY A 421 19.50 -15.69 -5.71
N ASP A 422 18.55 -15.41 -4.82
CA ASP A 422 17.31 -14.72 -5.18
C ASP A 422 17.56 -13.23 -5.47
N PRO A 423 16.67 -12.57 -6.24
CA PRO A 423 16.80 -11.15 -6.50
C PRO A 423 16.75 -10.34 -5.20
N MET A 424 17.62 -9.36 -5.10
CA MET A 424 17.55 -8.38 -4.03
C MET A 424 16.51 -7.30 -4.34
N PRO A 425 15.82 -6.73 -3.35
CA PRO A 425 14.94 -5.60 -3.59
C PRO A 425 15.61 -4.42 -4.30
N ALA A 426 16.93 -4.26 -4.18
CA ALA A 426 17.70 -3.25 -4.89
C ALA A 426 17.72 -3.50 -6.43
N ASP A 427 17.78 -4.76 -6.87
CA ASP A 427 17.73 -5.11 -8.30
C ASP A 427 16.38 -4.71 -8.91
N ILE A 428 15.30 -4.97 -8.16
CA ILE A 428 13.94 -4.61 -8.56
C ILE A 428 13.79 -3.08 -8.59
N ALA A 429 14.32 -2.37 -7.59
CA ALA A 429 14.29 -0.91 -7.56
C ALA A 429 15.08 -0.29 -8.73
N ASN A 430 16.23 -0.85 -9.06
CA ASN A 430 17.01 -0.42 -10.21
C ASN A 430 16.27 -0.64 -11.54
N THR A 431 15.48 -1.70 -11.63
CA THR A 431 14.60 -1.97 -12.78
C THR A 431 13.42 -0.99 -12.83
N LEU A 432 12.87 -0.60 -11.67
CA LEU A 432 11.74 0.33 -11.57
C LEU A 432 12.11 1.75 -12.06
N MET A 433 13.27 2.27 -11.65
CA MET A 433 13.60 3.68 -11.83
C MET A 433 13.53 4.19 -13.28
N PRO A 434 14.07 3.49 -14.29
CA PRO A 434 13.99 3.96 -15.68
C PRO A 434 12.58 3.85 -16.29
N LEU A 435 11.67 3.07 -15.70
CA LEU A 435 10.29 2.90 -16.17
C LEU A 435 9.34 4.00 -15.67
N LEU A 436 9.76 4.73 -14.64
CA LEU A 436 8.97 5.82 -14.05
C LEU A 436 8.94 7.05 -14.96
N PRO A 437 7.80 7.76 -15.01
CA PRO A 437 7.64 8.98 -15.81
C PRO A 437 8.52 10.13 -15.35
#